data_e23559fed8c1a7211f50a5201b867201
#
_entry.id   e23559fed8c1a7211f50a5201b867201
#
_cell.length_a   1.000
_cell.length_b   1.000
_cell.length_c   1.000
_cell.angle_alpha   90.00
_cell.angle_beta   90.00
_cell.angle_gamma   90.00
#
_symmetry.space_group_name_H-M   'P 1'
#
loop_
_entity.id
_entity.type
_entity.pdbx_description
1 polymer ?
#
loop_
_entity_poly.entity_id
_entity_poly.type
_entity_poly.pdbx_seq_one_letter_code
_entity_poly.pdbx_strand_id
1 'polypeptide(L)'
;MSKIRGAFPVLITPMNEHQEIDWGGVKNNIHYFIDQGVAGVIINGSTGEFVSLTKEEKYKMVETVVQEVNGRIPVMVGTASETTRETIEYTKQAEANGADAALIINPYYCKPKEEEIYFHFKEVAKETDIPIMLYNNPGLSGIDMSTELMLRLARECETITHVKESSGDIQKARDLAREGKGDIEVFCGAEELVMESYFVGATGWVSVAGNIVPKLVTDMFHYFQNGEIDKAWEINDRILPLCHFLEGSGKYVQIVKRALELTGQAGGPSRYPRLGLSPAEEQQLRDILSQLNITLAAVK
;
A
#
# COMPACT_ATOMS: atom_id res chain seq x y z
N MET A 1 12.46 -17.92 3.73
CA MET A 1 11.18 -17.22 3.89
C MET A 1 11.34 -15.86 3.26
N SER A 2 10.35 -15.40 2.49
CA SER A 2 10.34 -14.06 1.91
C SER A 2 10.55 -13.00 2.99
N LYS A 3 11.32 -11.94 2.70
CA LYS A 3 11.43 -10.75 3.59
C LYS A 3 10.16 -9.88 3.56
N ILE A 4 9.28 -10.12 2.60
CA ILE A 4 8.06 -9.33 2.36
C ILE A 4 6.90 -10.04 3.03
N ARG A 5 6.64 -9.75 4.31
CA ARG A 5 5.53 -10.27 5.14
C ARG A 5 5.18 -9.25 6.22
N GLY A 6 3.93 -9.20 6.65
CA GLY A 6 3.49 -8.30 7.70
C GLY A 6 2.77 -7.05 7.18
N ALA A 7 2.65 -6.04 8.03
CA ALA A 7 1.96 -4.79 7.69
C ALA A 7 2.90 -3.81 6.97
N PHE A 8 2.51 -3.43 5.75
CA PHE A 8 3.21 -2.47 4.89
C PHE A 8 2.34 -1.23 4.67
N PRO A 9 2.58 -0.13 5.37
CA PRO A 9 1.92 1.13 5.04
C PRO A 9 2.23 1.59 3.61
N VAL A 10 1.17 1.97 2.86
CA VAL A 10 1.33 2.66 1.58
C VAL A 10 1.44 4.15 1.86
N LEU A 11 2.65 4.67 1.81
CA LEU A 11 2.94 6.03 2.25
C LEU A 11 2.31 7.08 1.35
N ILE A 12 1.84 8.17 1.97
CA ILE A 12 1.48 9.39 1.25
C ILE A 12 2.76 10.10 0.76
N THR A 13 2.61 10.97 -0.22
CA THR A 13 3.66 11.91 -0.62
C THR A 13 3.41 13.26 0.08
N PRO A 14 4.22 13.65 1.08
CA PRO A 14 4.06 14.94 1.74
C PRO A 14 4.30 16.07 0.76
N MET A 15 3.51 17.13 0.86
CA MET A 15 3.61 18.30 -0.02
C MET A 15 3.54 19.60 0.77
N ASN A 16 4.23 20.63 0.27
CA ASN A 16 4.11 21.98 0.79
C ASN A 16 2.81 22.66 0.28
N GLU A 17 2.57 23.88 0.72
CA GLU A 17 1.39 24.70 0.33
C GLU A 17 1.28 24.97 -1.17
N HIS A 18 2.38 24.86 -1.92
CA HIS A 18 2.43 24.99 -3.38
C HIS A 18 2.24 23.67 -4.12
N GLN A 19 1.91 22.57 -3.40
CA GLN A 19 1.76 21.21 -3.93
C GLN A 19 3.08 20.65 -4.53
N GLU A 20 4.22 21.14 -4.07
CA GLU A 20 5.53 20.57 -4.35
C GLU A 20 5.88 19.54 -3.28
N ILE A 21 6.65 18.52 -3.63
CA ILE A 21 7.02 17.46 -2.68
C ILE A 21 7.91 18.03 -1.57
N ASP A 22 7.48 17.83 -0.33
CA ASP A 22 8.30 18.10 0.86
C ASP A 22 9.29 16.96 1.11
N TRP A 23 10.47 17.05 0.52
CA TRP A 23 11.51 16.04 0.65
C TRP A 23 12.04 15.87 2.09
N GLY A 24 11.99 16.93 2.89
CA GLY A 24 12.31 16.85 4.32
C GLY A 24 11.26 16.04 5.07
N GLY A 25 9.98 16.32 4.78
CA GLY A 25 8.86 15.57 5.30
C GLY A 25 8.87 14.11 4.90
N VAL A 26 9.24 13.78 3.65
CA VAL A 26 9.41 12.38 3.20
C VAL A 26 10.41 11.65 4.12
N LYS A 27 11.60 12.22 4.33
CA LYS A 27 12.64 11.61 5.17
C LYS A 27 12.20 11.44 6.62
N ASN A 28 11.60 12.47 7.20
CA ASN A 28 11.10 12.43 8.58
C ASN A 28 10.05 11.34 8.76
N ASN A 29 9.11 11.23 7.82
CA ASN A 29 8.08 10.18 7.86
C ASN A 29 8.69 8.77 7.75
N ILE A 30 9.73 8.57 6.93
CA ILE A 30 10.43 7.27 6.86
C ILE A 30 11.01 6.88 8.22
N HIS A 31 11.70 7.79 8.90
CA HIS A 31 12.24 7.52 10.25
C HIS A 31 11.10 7.19 11.22
N TYR A 32 10.03 7.97 11.21
CA TYR A 32 8.86 7.71 12.04
C TYR A 32 8.32 6.29 11.84
N PHE A 33 8.09 5.84 10.59
CA PHE A 33 7.56 4.50 10.33
C PHE A 33 8.53 3.39 10.78
N ILE A 34 9.83 3.56 10.56
CA ILE A 34 10.84 2.61 11.03
C ILE A 34 10.82 2.51 12.56
N ASP A 35 10.75 3.64 13.26
CA ASP A 35 10.69 3.69 14.73
C ASP A 35 9.40 3.04 15.29
N GLN A 36 8.30 3.06 14.51
CA GLN A 36 7.06 2.35 14.84
C GLN A 36 7.12 0.85 14.56
N GLY A 37 8.19 0.34 13.95
CA GLY A 37 8.44 -1.08 13.74
C GLY A 37 7.64 -1.70 12.59
N VAL A 38 7.26 -0.92 11.57
CA VAL A 38 6.57 -1.47 10.39
C VAL A 38 7.41 -2.52 9.68
N ALA A 39 6.77 -3.52 9.09
CA ALA A 39 7.46 -4.61 8.40
C ALA A 39 8.15 -4.19 7.10
N GLY A 40 7.72 -3.11 6.51
CA GLY A 40 8.25 -2.48 5.30
C GLY A 40 7.38 -1.29 4.92
N VAL A 41 7.73 -0.60 3.84
CA VAL A 41 6.96 0.54 3.33
C VAL A 41 6.71 0.41 1.83
N ILE A 42 5.61 1.01 1.37
CA ILE A 42 5.29 1.10 -0.06
C ILE A 42 5.22 2.56 -0.46
N ILE A 43 5.94 2.94 -1.50
CA ILE A 43 5.94 4.28 -2.09
C ILE A 43 5.42 4.27 -3.52
N ASN A 44 5.09 5.43 -4.06
CA ASN A 44 4.52 5.58 -5.41
C ASN A 44 3.28 4.70 -5.65
N GLY A 45 2.55 4.34 -4.58
CA GLY A 45 1.25 3.68 -4.68
C GLY A 45 0.10 4.68 -4.87
N SER A 46 -1.14 4.18 -4.88
CA SER A 46 -2.35 5.02 -5.01
C SER A 46 -2.45 6.05 -3.87
N THR A 47 -2.13 5.65 -2.64
CA THR A 47 -2.08 6.54 -1.47
C THR A 47 -0.99 7.61 -1.61
N GLY A 48 0.12 7.28 -2.27
CA GLY A 48 1.20 8.21 -2.59
C GLY A 48 0.93 9.12 -3.78
N GLU A 49 -0.30 9.13 -4.31
CA GLU A 49 -0.73 10.00 -5.42
C GLU A 49 0.07 9.77 -6.72
N PHE A 50 0.52 8.53 -7.00
CA PHE A 50 1.44 8.23 -8.11
C PHE A 50 0.97 8.77 -9.48
N VAL A 51 -0.34 8.85 -9.71
CA VAL A 51 -0.93 9.38 -10.95
C VAL A 51 -0.73 10.89 -11.11
N SER A 52 -0.43 11.59 -10.01
CA SER A 52 -0.23 13.05 -9.97
C SER A 52 1.25 13.45 -9.93
N LEU A 53 2.16 12.46 -9.84
CA LEU A 53 3.60 12.68 -9.82
C LEU A 53 4.18 12.66 -11.24
N THR A 54 5.14 13.54 -11.52
CA THR A 54 5.93 13.45 -12.75
C THR A 54 6.87 12.23 -12.70
N LYS A 55 7.42 11.87 -13.84
CA LYS A 55 8.40 10.78 -13.94
C LYS A 55 9.63 11.05 -13.06
N GLU A 56 10.13 12.28 -13.12
CA GLU A 56 11.29 12.72 -12.33
C GLU A 56 11.03 12.67 -10.83
N GLU A 57 9.82 13.06 -10.40
CA GLU A 57 9.40 12.97 -9.00
C GLU A 57 9.33 11.53 -8.53
N LYS A 58 8.76 10.62 -9.34
CA LYS A 58 8.72 9.18 -9.03
C LYS A 58 10.12 8.61 -8.85
N TYR A 59 11.04 8.93 -9.74
CA TYR A 59 12.43 8.46 -9.68
C TYR A 59 13.14 8.98 -8.44
N LYS A 60 13.03 10.28 -8.18
CA LYS A 60 13.63 10.91 -7.00
C LYS A 60 13.02 10.37 -5.70
N MET A 61 11.72 10.01 -5.69
CA MET A 61 11.07 9.38 -4.54
C MET A 61 11.71 8.02 -4.23
N VAL A 62 11.93 7.17 -5.25
CA VAL A 62 12.60 5.88 -5.09
C VAL A 62 14.00 6.07 -4.54
N GLU A 63 14.82 6.90 -5.18
CA GLU A 63 16.18 7.18 -4.72
C GLU A 63 16.21 7.69 -3.27
N THR A 64 15.38 8.69 -2.95
CA THR A 64 15.34 9.30 -1.62
C THR A 64 14.94 8.28 -0.56
N VAL A 65 13.88 7.50 -0.79
CA VAL A 65 13.36 6.58 0.22
C VAL A 65 14.28 5.38 0.41
N VAL A 66 14.79 4.78 -0.67
CA VAL A 66 15.72 3.64 -0.56
C VAL A 66 17.00 4.05 0.16
N GLN A 67 17.57 5.22 -0.15
CA GLN A 67 18.73 5.76 0.56
C GLN A 67 18.42 6.03 2.04
N GLU A 68 17.26 6.62 2.34
CA GLU A 68 16.88 6.96 3.71
C GLU A 68 16.57 5.72 4.54
N VAL A 69 15.93 4.71 3.97
CA VAL A 69 15.68 3.42 4.62
C VAL A 69 17.00 2.67 4.87
N ASN A 70 17.93 2.73 3.94
CA ASN A 70 19.28 2.14 4.05
C ASN A 70 19.26 0.66 4.51
N GLY A 71 18.39 -0.16 3.92
CA GLY A 71 18.29 -1.59 4.18
C GLY A 71 17.69 -1.99 5.55
N ARG A 72 17.20 -1.04 6.34
CA ARG A 72 16.61 -1.33 7.67
C ARG A 72 15.30 -2.09 7.58
N ILE A 73 14.49 -1.81 6.58
CA ILE A 73 13.22 -2.48 6.27
C ILE A 73 13.07 -2.61 4.75
N PRO A 74 12.27 -3.54 4.23
CA PRO A 74 11.94 -3.61 2.81
C PRO A 74 11.25 -2.35 2.27
N VAL A 75 11.62 -1.96 1.05
CA VAL A 75 10.97 -0.89 0.27
C VAL A 75 10.33 -1.49 -0.98
N MET A 76 9.01 -1.42 -1.05
CA MET A 76 8.26 -1.78 -2.25
C MET A 76 7.86 -0.50 -3.01
N VAL A 77 7.93 -0.55 -4.33
CA VAL A 77 7.67 0.62 -5.18
C VAL A 77 6.49 0.36 -6.11
N GLY A 78 5.51 1.26 -6.12
CA GLY A 78 4.49 1.29 -7.16
C GLY A 78 5.11 1.70 -8.49
N THR A 79 5.09 0.80 -9.47
CA THR A 79 5.73 1.01 -10.79
C THR A 79 4.73 0.95 -11.95
N ALA A 80 3.44 0.92 -11.63
CA ALA A 80 2.37 0.82 -12.61
C ALA A 80 2.32 2.02 -13.58
N SER A 81 2.01 1.73 -14.83
CA SER A 81 1.66 2.71 -15.87
C SER A 81 0.61 2.13 -16.82
N GLU A 82 0.01 2.97 -17.65
CA GLU A 82 -0.94 2.55 -18.69
C GLU A 82 -0.27 1.78 -19.83
N THR A 83 1.06 1.83 -19.93
CA THR A 83 1.79 1.09 -20.98
C THR A 83 2.77 0.09 -20.37
N THR A 84 2.86 -1.09 -20.99
CA THR A 84 3.85 -2.12 -20.61
C THR A 84 5.28 -1.58 -20.62
N ARG A 85 5.61 -0.76 -21.62
CA ARG A 85 6.95 -0.17 -21.78
C ARG A 85 7.32 0.73 -20.59
N GLU A 86 6.43 1.60 -20.14
CA GLU A 86 6.71 2.49 -19.00
C GLU A 86 6.71 1.72 -17.69
N THR A 87 5.84 0.71 -17.53
CA THR A 87 5.85 -0.17 -16.35
C THR A 87 7.20 -0.89 -16.24
N ILE A 88 7.74 -1.43 -17.34
CA ILE A 88 9.09 -2.01 -17.38
C ILE A 88 10.14 -0.97 -16.99
N GLU A 89 10.06 0.23 -17.56
CA GLU A 89 11.03 1.30 -17.29
C GLU A 89 11.03 1.69 -15.81
N TYR A 90 9.85 1.91 -15.20
CA TYR A 90 9.73 2.24 -13.79
C TYR A 90 10.20 1.10 -12.89
N THR A 91 9.90 -0.15 -13.24
CA THR A 91 10.33 -1.32 -12.45
C THR A 91 11.84 -1.49 -12.49
N LYS A 92 12.48 -1.37 -13.66
CA LYS A 92 13.94 -1.39 -13.80
C LYS A 92 14.63 -0.26 -13.05
N GLN A 93 14.03 0.93 -13.04
CA GLN A 93 14.57 2.05 -12.27
C GLN A 93 14.46 1.81 -10.76
N ALA A 94 13.35 1.26 -10.29
CA ALA A 94 13.20 0.88 -8.89
C ALA A 94 14.22 -0.19 -8.48
N GLU A 95 14.38 -1.23 -9.28
CA GLU A 95 15.36 -2.29 -9.09
C GLU A 95 16.79 -1.75 -9.05
N ALA A 96 17.18 -0.91 -10.02
CA ALA A 96 18.52 -0.32 -10.10
C ALA A 96 18.87 0.56 -8.89
N ASN A 97 17.85 1.13 -8.22
CA ASN A 97 18.02 1.90 -6.99
C ASN A 97 17.94 1.06 -5.70
N GLY A 98 17.74 -0.26 -5.80
CA GLY A 98 17.76 -1.17 -4.67
C GLY A 98 16.40 -1.32 -3.95
N ALA A 99 15.28 -1.13 -4.67
CA ALA A 99 13.97 -1.53 -4.16
C ALA A 99 13.89 -3.06 -3.98
N ASP A 100 13.15 -3.51 -2.96
CA ASP A 100 13.00 -4.94 -2.64
C ASP A 100 11.89 -5.62 -3.43
N ALA A 101 10.89 -4.86 -3.93
CA ALA A 101 9.80 -5.36 -4.76
C ALA A 101 9.09 -4.24 -5.53
N ALA A 102 8.33 -4.62 -6.55
CA ALA A 102 7.42 -3.76 -7.28
C ALA A 102 5.96 -4.10 -6.96
N LEU A 103 5.10 -3.08 -6.80
CA LEU A 103 3.64 -3.19 -6.70
C LEU A 103 3.02 -2.68 -7.99
N ILE A 104 2.28 -3.52 -8.72
CA ILE A 104 1.78 -3.18 -10.04
C ILE A 104 0.28 -3.47 -10.15
N ILE A 105 -0.52 -2.39 -10.26
CA ILE A 105 -1.92 -2.51 -10.70
C ILE A 105 -1.94 -2.62 -12.22
N ASN A 106 -2.87 -3.42 -12.75
CA ASN A 106 -3.05 -3.54 -14.20
C ASN A 106 -3.39 -2.18 -14.84
N PRO A 107 -3.06 -1.95 -16.13
CA PRO A 107 -3.58 -0.81 -16.88
C PRO A 107 -5.10 -0.76 -16.77
N TYR A 108 -5.66 0.43 -16.59
CA TYR A 108 -7.09 0.57 -16.26
C TYR A 108 -7.83 1.51 -17.23
N TYR A 109 -7.16 2.49 -17.83
CA TYR A 109 -7.82 3.46 -18.71
C TYR A 109 -8.32 2.80 -20.00
N CYS A 110 -7.49 1.95 -20.63
CA CYS A 110 -7.84 1.21 -21.85
C CYS A 110 -8.73 -0.02 -21.61
N LYS A 111 -8.98 -0.39 -20.34
CA LYS A 111 -9.78 -1.57 -19.92
C LYS A 111 -9.37 -2.85 -20.65
N PRO A 112 -8.10 -3.29 -20.48
CA PRO A 112 -7.59 -4.48 -21.15
C PRO A 112 -8.35 -5.73 -20.72
N LYS A 113 -8.40 -6.72 -21.60
CA LYS A 113 -8.94 -8.05 -21.32
C LYS A 113 -7.89 -8.91 -20.61
N GLU A 114 -8.29 -10.03 -20.03
CA GLU A 114 -7.41 -10.91 -19.25
C GLU A 114 -6.14 -11.33 -20.01
N GLU A 115 -6.23 -11.69 -21.30
CA GLU A 115 -5.05 -12.06 -22.09
C GLU A 115 -4.11 -10.86 -22.35
N GLU A 116 -4.63 -9.66 -22.42
CA GLU A 116 -3.82 -8.43 -22.55
C GLU A 116 -3.15 -8.11 -21.21
N ILE A 117 -3.84 -8.32 -20.08
CA ILE A 117 -3.28 -8.20 -18.73
C ILE A 117 -2.20 -9.25 -18.52
N TYR A 118 -2.47 -10.51 -18.90
CA TYR A 118 -1.48 -11.58 -18.85
C TYR A 118 -0.21 -11.21 -19.64
N PHE A 119 -0.37 -10.77 -20.90
CA PHE A 119 0.75 -10.32 -21.72
C PHE A 119 1.53 -9.17 -21.06
N HIS A 120 0.82 -8.17 -20.53
CA HIS A 120 1.43 -7.03 -19.85
C HIS A 120 2.34 -7.48 -18.69
N PHE A 121 1.82 -8.27 -17.75
CA PHE A 121 2.60 -8.74 -16.61
C PHE A 121 3.74 -9.68 -16.99
N LYS A 122 3.50 -10.56 -17.97
CA LYS A 122 4.53 -11.47 -18.45
C LYS A 122 5.73 -10.74 -19.07
N GLU A 123 5.48 -9.70 -19.86
CA GLU A 123 6.57 -8.89 -20.43
C GLU A 123 7.30 -8.07 -19.34
N VAL A 124 6.59 -7.56 -18.33
CA VAL A 124 7.24 -6.90 -17.18
C VAL A 124 8.13 -7.90 -16.43
N ALA A 125 7.59 -9.07 -16.09
CA ALA A 125 8.30 -10.10 -15.35
C ALA A 125 9.55 -10.64 -16.09
N LYS A 126 9.51 -10.66 -17.42
CA LYS A 126 10.65 -11.08 -18.26
C LYS A 126 11.81 -10.09 -18.23
N GLU A 127 11.52 -8.83 -18.02
CA GLU A 127 12.47 -7.72 -18.14
C GLU A 127 13.03 -7.24 -16.79
N THR A 128 12.61 -7.82 -15.67
CA THR A 128 12.96 -7.40 -14.31
C THR A 128 13.20 -8.60 -13.40
N ASP A 129 14.12 -8.49 -12.45
CA ASP A 129 14.51 -9.58 -11.55
C ASP A 129 13.95 -9.38 -10.12
N ILE A 130 13.41 -8.20 -9.78
CA ILE A 130 12.83 -7.98 -8.46
C ILE A 130 11.45 -8.63 -8.31
N PRO A 131 11.07 -9.07 -7.10
CA PRO A 131 9.75 -9.58 -6.81
C PRO A 131 8.64 -8.60 -7.23
N ILE A 132 7.61 -9.11 -7.89
CA ILE A 132 6.42 -8.35 -8.30
C ILE A 132 5.23 -8.77 -7.44
N MET A 133 4.55 -7.80 -6.87
CA MET A 133 3.23 -7.94 -6.25
C MET A 133 2.16 -7.48 -7.24
N LEU A 134 1.37 -8.40 -7.74
CA LEU A 134 0.16 -8.07 -8.50
C LEU A 134 -0.79 -7.25 -7.62
N TYR A 135 -1.46 -6.26 -8.18
CA TYR A 135 -2.46 -5.50 -7.45
C TYR A 135 -3.82 -5.61 -8.11
N ASN A 136 -4.71 -6.40 -7.51
CA ASN A 136 -6.10 -6.51 -7.91
C ASN A 136 -6.95 -5.54 -7.11
N ASN A 137 -7.48 -4.51 -7.77
CA ASN A 137 -8.40 -3.55 -7.16
C ASN A 137 -9.47 -3.13 -8.18
N PRO A 138 -10.57 -3.86 -8.29
CA PRO A 138 -11.64 -3.56 -9.24
C PRO A 138 -12.32 -2.22 -8.96
N GLY A 139 -12.33 -1.74 -7.72
CA GLY A 139 -12.85 -0.43 -7.35
C GLY A 139 -12.10 0.74 -8.00
N LEU A 140 -10.78 0.62 -8.17
CA LEU A 140 -9.95 1.64 -8.80
C LEU A 140 -9.72 1.40 -10.29
N SER A 141 -9.44 0.16 -10.69
CA SER A 141 -9.13 -0.18 -12.08
C SER A 141 -10.37 -0.41 -12.95
N GLY A 142 -11.52 -0.72 -12.32
CA GLY A 142 -12.71 -1.19 -13.04
C GLY A 142 -12.54 -2.57 -13.67
N ILE A 143 -11.48 -3.31 -13.29
CA ILE A 143 -11.15 -4.65 -13.77
C ILE A 143 -10.86 -5.53 -12.56
N ASP A 144 -11.54 -6.66 -12.49
CA ASP A 144 -11.32 -7.69 -11.49
C ASP A 144 -10.57 -8.87 -12.13
N MET A 145 -9.28 -8.99 -11.82
CA MET A 145 -8.47 -10.12 -12.30
C MET A 145 -9.01 -11.43 -11.70
N SER A 146 -9.18 -12.45 -12.52
CA SER A 146 -9.59 -13.77 -12.03
C SER A 146 -8.48 -14.42 -11.20
N THR A 147 -8.87 -15.27 -10.25
CA THR A 147 -7.93 -16.13 -9.49
C THR A 147 -7.08 -16.96 -10.44
N GLU A 148 -7.68 -17.51 -11.49
CA GLU A 148 -6.98 -18.31 -12.51
C GLU A 148 -5.89 -17.52 -13.22
N LEU A 149 -6.16 -16.27 -13.62
CA LEU A 149 -5.16 -15.40 -14.25
C LEU A 149 -3.99 -15.13 -13.31
N MET A 150 -4.25 -14.75 -12.06
CA MET A 150 -3.21 -14.43 -11.09
C MET A 150 -2.34 -15.65 -10.76
N LEU A 151 -2.94 -16.83 -10.60
CA LEU A 151 -2.21 -18.08 -10.38
C LEU A 151 -1.40 -18.52 -11.61
N ARG A 152 -1.95 -18.36 -12.82
CA ARG A 152 -1.23 -18.62 -14.05
C ARG A 152 0.03 -17.75 -14.16
N LEU A 153 -0.11 -16.45 -13.89
CA LEU A 153 1.03 -15.52 -13.87
C LEU A 153 2.11 -15.93 -12.86
N ALA A 154 1.70 -16.27 -11.63
CA ALA A 154 2.64 -16.70 -10.59
C ALA A 154 3.40 -17.99 -10.95
N ARG A 155 2.73 -18.95 -11.62
CA ARG A 155 3.35 -20.22 -12.03
C ARG A 155 4.25 -20.10 -13.24
N GLU A 156 3.97 -19.15 -14.13
CA GLU A 156 4.75 -18.99 -15.37
C GLU A 156 5.84 -17.91 -15.26
N CYS A 157 5.82 -17.05 -14.24
CA CYS A 157 6.73 -15.92 -14.08
C CYS A 157 7.36 -15.94 -12.68
N GLU A 158 8.62 -16.35 -12.57
CA GLU A 158 9.33 -16.53 -11.28
C GLU A 158 9.37 -15.27 -10.42
N THR A 159 9.35 -14.07 -11.01
CA THR A 159 9.35 -12.81 -10.29
C THR A 159 7.98 -12.42 -9.74
N ILE A 160 6.88 -12.99 -10.24
CA ILE A 160 5.53 -12.72 -9.72
C ILE A 160 5.27 -13.61 -8.50
N THR A 161 5.52 -13.09 -7.32
CA THR A 161 5.55 -13.85 -6.06
C THR A 161 4.49 -13.43 -5.05
N HIS A 162 3.83 -12.30 -5.26
CA HIS A 162 2.86 -11.76 -4.31
C HIS A 162 1.63 -11.20 -5.04
N VAL A 163 0.52 -11.14 -4.32
CA VAL A 163 -0.69 -10.43 -4.74
C VAL A 163 -1.25 -9.59 -3.60
N LYS A 164 -1.56 -8.33 -3.89
CA LYS A 164 -2.42 -7.48 -3.08
C LYS A 164 -3.85 -7.65 -3.57
N GLU A 165 -4.70 -8.31 -2.76
CA GLU A 165 -6.10 -8.53 -3.07
C GLU A 165 -6.97 -7.46 -2.39
N SER A 166 -7.62 -6.61 -3.18
CA SER A 166 -8.41 -5.47 -2.71
C SER A 166 -9.83 -5.44 -3.31
N SER A 167 -10.32 -6.59 -3.80
CA SER A 167 -11.70 -6.66 -4.32
C SER A 167 -12.77 -6.63 -3.22
N GLY A 168 -12.38 -6.92 -1.97
CA GLY A 168 -13.32 -7.15 -0.87
C GLY A 168 -13.92 -8.56 -0.88
N ASP A 169 -13.51 -9.43 -1.79
CA ASP A 169 -13.95 -10.82 -1.85
C ASP A 169 -13.00 -11.74 -1.05
N ILE A 170 -13.42 -12.07 0.17
CA ILE A 170 -12.65 -12.97 1.03
C ILE A 170 -12.51 -14.40 0.45
N GLN A 171 -13.44 -14.82 -0.41
CA GLN A 171 -13.34 -16.12 -1.07
C GLN A 171 -12.19 -16.12 -2.07
N LYS A 172 -12.01 -15.04 -2.82
CA LYS A 172 -10.88 -14.87 -3.75
C LYS A 172 -9.55 -14.89 -3.00
N ALA A 173 -9.45 -14.16 -1.88
CA ALA A 173 -8.25 -14.19 -1.04
C ALA A 173 -7.93 -15.60 -0.52
N ARG A 174 -8.96 -16.35 -0.08
CA ARG A 174 -8.82 -17.74 0.35
C ARG A 174 -8.35 -18.65 -0.78
N ASP A 175 -8.97 -18.54 -1.96
CA ASP A 175 -8.69 -19.42 -3.08
C ASP A 175 -7.25 -19.17 -3.59
N LEU A 176 -6.83 -17.91 -3.70
CA LEU A 176 -5.43 -17.54 -3.98
C LEU A 176 -4.45 -18.14 -2.96
N ALA A 177 -4.73 -18.01 -1.66
CA ALA A 177 -3.85 -18.53 -0.61
C ALA A 177 -3.76 -20.06 -0.59
N ARG A 178 -4.85 -20.76 -0.94
CA ARG A 178 -4.90 -22.24 -0.94
C ARG A 178 -4.36 -22.86 -2.21
N GLU A 179 -4.79 -22.37 -3.37
CA GLU A 179 -4.42 -22.94 -4.66
C GLU A 179 -3.06 -22.44 -5.14
N GLY A 180 -2.66 -21.24 -4.71
CA GLY A 180 -1.36 -20.63 -4.98
C GLY A 180 -0.28 -20.93 -3.93
N LYS A 181 -0.54 -21.90 -3.03
CA LYS A 181 0.41 -22.23 -1.96
C LYS A 181 1.76 -22.67 -2.51
N GLY A 182 2.78 -21.85 -2.26
CA GLY A 182 4.14 -22.06 -2.75
C GLY A 182 4.45 -21.30 -4.05
N ASP A 183 3.42 -20.83 -4.76
CA ASP A 183 3.57 -20.06 -6.00
C ASP A 183 3.43 -18.56 -5.73
N ILE A 184 2.46 -18.16 -4.87
CA ILE A 184 2.16 -16.74 -4.60
C ILE A 184 1.78 -16.54 -3.12
N GLU A 185 2.23 -15.42 -2.53
CA GLU A 185 1.82 -14.97 -1.20
C GLU A 185 0.73 -13.88 -1.30
N VAL A 186 -0.32 -14.01 -0.49
CA VAL A 186 -1.46 -13.08 -0.51
C VAL A 186 -1.29 -12.01 0.55
N PHE A 187 -1.46 -10.76 0.16
CA PHE A 187 -1.60 -9.62 1.05
C PHE A 187 -3.02 -9.07 0.99
N CYS A 188 -3.60 -8.83 2.17
CA CYS A 188 -4.85 -8.11 2.27
C CYS A 188 -4.67 -6.69 1.76
N GLY A 189 -5.58 -6.22 0.93
CA GLY A 189 -5.62 -4.85 0.45
C GLY A 189 -6.95 -4.14 0.74
N ALA A 190 -7.89 -4.84 1.42
CA ALA A 190 -9.16 -4.30 1.89
C ALA A 190 -9.04 -4.02 3.39
N GLU A 191 -9.05 -2.76 3.79
CA GLU A 191 -8.79 -2.32 5.17
C GLU A 191 -9.71 -2.98 6.21
N GLU A 192 -10.93 -3.34 5.81
CA GLU A 192 -11.96 -3.88 6.70
C GLU A 192 -11.91 -5.41 6.87
N LEU A 193 -11.10 -6.12 6.06
CA LEU A 193 -11.08 -7.59 6.00
C LEU A 193 -9.74 -8.19 6.40
N VAL A 194 -8.95 -7.47 7.18
CA VAL A 194 -7.57 -7.87 7.49
C VAL A 194 -7.51 -9.15 8.31
N MET A 195 -8.28 -9.24 9.38
CA MET A 195 -8.28 -10.42 10.24
C MET A 195 -8.81 -11.65 9.50
N GLU A 196 -9.92 -11.51 8.77
CA GLU A 196 -10.47 -12.57 7.94
C GLU A 196 -9.44 -13.04 6.90
N SER A 197 -8.73 -12.10 6.27
CA SER A 197 -7.68 -12.41 5.30
C SER A 197 -6.53 -13.20 5.93
N TYR A 198 -6.10 -12.86 7.15
CA TYR A 198 -5.10 -13.64 7.88
C TYR A 198 -5.57 -15.06 8.16
N PHE A 199 -6.84 -15.24 8.55
CA PHE A 199 -7.40 -16.58 8.81
C PHE A 199 -7.51 -17.44 7.55
N VAL A 200 -7.72 -16.86 6.39
CA VAL A 200 -7.74 -17.62 5.13
C VAL A 200 -6.35 -17.81 4.51
N GLY A 201 -5.29 -17.25 5.10
CA GLY A 201 -3.91 -17.53 4.73
C GLY A 201 -3.12 -16.35 4.17
N ALA A 202 -3.63 -15.11 4.26
CA ALA A 202 -2.84 -13.94 3.89
C ALA A 202 -1.60 -13.80 4.81
N THR A 203 -0.48 -13.41 4.21
CA THR A 203 0.83 -13.31 4.86
C THR A 203 1.21 -11.87 5.19
N GLY A 204 0.37 -10.92 4.82
CA GLY A 204 0.58 -9.52 5.10
C GLY A 204 -0.63 -8.65 4.78
N TRP A 205 -0.44 -7.38 5.03
CA TRP A 205 -1.44 -6.33 4.80
C TRP A 205 -0.78 -5.10 4.17
N VAL A 206 -1.28 -4.70 3.01
CA VAL A 206 -0.91 -3.42 2.38
C VAL A 206 -1.89 -2.36 2.88
N SER A 207 -1.48 -1.62 3.90
CA SER A 207 -2.37 -0.81 4.74
C SER A 207 -2.34 0.69 4.43
N VAL A 208 -3.50 1.30 4.31
CA VAL A 208 -3.67 2.76 4.36
C VAL A 208 -3.73 3.24 5.82
N ALA A 209 -4.46 2.53 6.69
CA ALA A 209 -4.54 2.82 8.12
C ALA A 209 -3.17 2.81 8.81
N GLY A 210 -2.23 2.01 8.31
CA GLY A 210 -0.85 1.96 8.80
C GLY A 210 -0.08 3.28 8.70
N ASN A 211 -0.53 4.26 7.91
CA ASN A 211 0.03 5.61 7.96
C ASN A 211 -0.34 6.34 9.26
N ILE A 212 -1.52 6.06 9.82
CA ILE A 212 -2.07 6.78 10.98
C ILE A 212 -1.77 6.04 12.28
N VAL A 213 -1.87 4.71 12.25
CA VAL A 213 -1.71 3.82 13.41
C VAL A 213 -0.66 2.72 13.16
N PRO A 214 0.58 3.07 12.75
CA PRO A 214 1.58 2.09 12.30
C PRO A 214 1.89 1.05 13.37
N LYS A 215 1.98 1.44 14.64
CA LYS A 215 2.23 0.52 15.75
C LYS A 215 1.10 -0.49 15.92
N LEU A 216 -0.17 -0.06 15.85
CA LEU A 216 -1.31 -0.95 16.04
C LEU A 216 -1.40 -1.99 14.93
N VAL A 217 -1.22 -1.58 13.66
CA VAL A 217 -1.27 -2.54 12.53
C VAL A 217 -0.12 -3.54 12.59
N THR A 218 1.05 -3.12 13.06
CA THR A 218 2.21 -4.00 13.27
C THR A 218 1.97 -4.98 14.40
N ASP A 219 1.47 -4.50 15.55
CA ASP A 219 1.18 -5.33 16.72
C ASP A 219 0.08 -6.35 16.41
N MET A 220 -0.97 -5.97 15.68
CA MET A 220 -2.04 -6.86 15.26
C MET A 220 -1.50 -8.04 14.46
N PHE A 221 -0.62 -7.79 13.49
CA PHE A 221 0.02 -8.86 12.73
C PHE A 221 0.86 -9.77 13.63
N HIS A 222 1.67 -9.22 14.54
CA HIS A 222 2.50 -10.01 15.45
C HIS A 222 1.66 -10.86 16.41
N TYR A 223 0.59 -10.31 16.98
CA TYR A 223 -0.32 -11.07 17.83
C TYR A 223 -0.97 -12.22 17.07
N PHE A 224 -1.43 -11.98 15.84
CA PHE A 224 -1.97 -13.06 15.01
C PHE A 224 -0.92 -14.15 14.74
N GLN A 225 0.30 -13.80 14.35
CA GLN A 225 1.37 -14.74 14.07
C GLN A 225 1.78 -15.57 15.29
N ASN A 226 1.70 -14.98 16.48
CA ASN A 226 2.02 -15.66 17.75
C ASN A 226 0.84 -16.49 18.31
N GLY A 227 -0.31 -16.51 17.65
CA GLY A 227 -1.50 -17.22 18.11
C GLY A 227 -2.28 -16.49 19.23
N GLU A 228 -1.96 -15.24 19.49
CA GLU A 228 -2.64 -14.35 20.45
C GLU A 228 -3.88 -13.71 19.82
N ILE A 229 -4.77 -14.54 19.34
CA ILE A 229 -5.88 -14.18 18.44
C ILE A 229 -6.82 -13.12 19.05
N ASP A 230 -7.15 -13.26 20.34
CA ASP A 230 -8.04 -12.30 21.02
C ASP A 230 -7.43 -10.89 21.03
N LYS A 231 -6.12 -10.75 21.23
CA LYS A 231 -5.43 -9.45 21.19
C LYS A 231 -5.40 -8.87 19.78
N ALA A 232 -5.24 -9.71 18.77
CA ALA A 232 -5.30 -9.25 17.38
C ALA A 232 -6.70 -8.71 17.03
N TRP A 233 -7.76 -9.41 17.43
CA TRP A 233 -9.15 -8.95 17.27
C TRP A 233 -9.44 -7.66 18.05
N GLU A 234 -8.95 -7.53 19.30
CA GLU A 234 -9.10 -6.30 20.08
C GLU A 234 -8.53 -5.08 19.35
N ILE A 235 -7.36 -5.24 18.70
CA ILE A 235 -6.80 -4.15 17.88
C ILE A 235 -7.66 -3.92 16.63
N ASN A 236 -8.08 -4.98 15.94
CA ASN A 236 -8.92 -4.88 14.75
C ASN A 236 -10.19 -4.08 15.05
N ASP A 237 -10.94 -4.46 16.08
CA ASP A 237 -12.19 -3.80 16.46
C ASP A 237 -11.95 -2.34 16.82
N ARG A 238 -10.82 -2.03 17.45
CA ARG A 238 -10.44 -0.67 17.81
C ARG A 238 -10.13 0.19 16.60
N ILE A 239 -9.47 -0.33 15.57
CA ILE A 239 -9.11 0.45 14.36
C ILE A 239 -10.18 0.41 13.27
N LEU A 240 -11.17 -0.48 13.36
CA LEU A 240 -12.22 -0.66 12.35
C LEU A 240 -12.99 0.63 12.00
N PRO A 241 -13.33 1.53 12.95
CA PRO A 241 -13.94 2.81 12.59
C PRO A 241 -13.08 3.70 11.72
N LEU A 242 -11.74 3.63 11.88
CA LEU A 242 -10.80 4.32 11.00
C LEU A 242 -10.81 3.68 9.61
N CYS A 243 -10.75 2.35 9.51
CA CYS A 243 -10.79 1.62 8.25
C CYS A 243 -12.07 1.93 7.45
N HIS A 244 -13.23 1.91 8.09
CA HIS A 244 -14.52 2.30 7.50
C HIS A 244 -14.49 3.75 6.96
N PHE A 245 -13.91 4.68 7.73
CA PHE A 245 -13.82 6.07 7.30
C PHE A 245 -12.88 6.23 6.10
N LEU A 246 -11.78 5.52 6.07
CA LEU A 246 -10.84 5.53 4.95
C LEU A 246 -11.47 4.98 3.67
N GLU A 247 -12.10 3.81 3.74
CA GLU A 247 -12.72 3.16 2.57
C GLU A 247 -13.98 3.89 2.08
N GLY A 248 -14.85 4.30 3.01
CA GLY A 248 -16.16 4.87 2.68
C GLY A 248 -16.14 6.33 2.24
N SER A 249 -15.08 7.08 2.53
CA SER A 249 -15.06 8.55 2.33
C SER A 249 -14.82 8.99 0.88
N GLY A 250 -14.15 8.15 0.06
CA GLY A 250 -13.59 8.55 -1.23
C GLY A 250 -12.42 9.56 -1.13
N LYS A 251 -11.96 9.88 0.09
CA LYS A 251 -10.90 10.87 0.38
C LYS A 251 -9.77 10.30 1.24
N TYR A 252 -9.51 9.01 1.17
CA TYR A 252 -8.52 8.35 2.05
C TYR A 252 -7.14 9.03 2.04
N VAL A 253 -6.66 9.51 0.88
CA VAL A 253 -5.38 10.23 0.78
C VAL A 253 -5.39 11.50 1.62
N GLN A 254 -6.43 12.32 1.48
CA GLN A 254 -6.57 13.59 2.21
C GLN A 254 -6.75 13.36 3.71
N ILE A 255 -7.48 12.30 4.10
CA ILE A 255 -7.65 11.89 5.50
C ILE A 255 -6.30 11.52 6.10
N VAL A 256 -5.52 10.69 5.41
CA VAL A 256 -4.19 10.27 5.89
C VAL A 256 -3.25 11.46 6.03
N LYS A 257 -3.17 12.32 5.02
CA LYS A 257 -2.33 13.52 5.08
C LYS A 257 -2.70 14.39 6.27
N ARG A 258 -3.99 14.64 6.45
CA ARG A 258 -4.48 15.44 7.57
C ARG A 258 -4.22 14.78 8.94
N ALA A 259 -4.40 13.48 9.05
CA ALA A 259 -4.09 12.74 10.26
C ALA A 259 -2.61 12.83 10.65
N LEU A 260 -1.72 12.71 9.67
CA LEU A 260 -0.28 12.88 9.89
C LEU A 260 0.06 14.28 10.40
N GLU A 261 -0.50 15.34 9.82
CA GLU A 261 -0.33 16.71 10.34
C GLU A 261 -0.83 16.82 11.78
N LEU A 262 -2.03 16.29 12.07
CA LEU A 262 -2.59 16.32 13.41
C LEU A 262 -1.77 15.56 14.44
N THR A 263 -0.94 14.63 14.01
CA THR A 263 -0.05 13.84 14.87
C THR A 263 1.41 14.30 14.83
N GLY A 264 1.70 15.41 14.15
CA GLY A 264 3.02 16.03 14.11
C GLY A 264 3.96 15.48 13.04
N GLN A 265 3.42 14.73 12.09
CA GLN A 265 4.14 14.22 10.93
C GLN A 265 3.88 15.10 9.69
N ALA A 266 4.67 14.92 8.64
CA ALA A 266 4.49 15.66 7.40
C ALA A 266 3.32 15.08 6.57
N GLY A 267 2.37 15.94 6.18
CA GLY A 267 1.22 15.59 5.35
C GLY A 267 1.05 16.57 4.19
N GLY A 268 0.49 17.73 4.48
CA GLY A 268 0.24 18.81 3.51
C GLY A 268 -0.94 18.56 2.57
N PRO A 269 -1.18 19.47 1.63
CA PRO A 269 -2.27 19.34 0.67
C PRO A 269 -2.01 18.18 -0.31
N SER A 270 -3.09 17.67 -0.92
CA SER A 270 -2.99 16.81 -2.09
C SER A 270 -2.90 17.65 -3.36
N ARG A 271 -2.35 17.09 -4.44
CA ARG A 271 -2.44 17.72 -5.76
C ARG A 271 -3.86 17.72 -6.28
N TYR A 272 -4.23 18.83 -6.92
CA TYR A 272 -5.53 18.92 -7.59
C TYR A 272 -5.71 17.80 -8.62
N PRO A 273 -6.95 17.30 -8.80
CA PRO A 273 -8.24 17.85 -8.33
C PRO A 273 -8.65 17.47 -6.91
N ARG A 274 -7.79 16.80 -6.10
CA ARG A 274 -8.14 16.42 -4.73
C ARG A 274 -8.22 17.66 -3.84
N LEU A 275 -9.41 17.91 -3.30
CA LEU A 275 -9.65 18.99 -2.33
C LEU A 275 -9.50 18.47 -0.91
N GLY A 276 -9.12 19.34 0.02
CA GLY A 276 -9.02 19.02 1.45
C GLY A 276 -10.32 18.53 2.08
N LEU A 277 -10.27 18.18 3.35
CA LEU A 277 -11.43 17.76 4.13
C LEU A 277 -12.38 18.92 4.36
N SER A 278 -13.67 18.65 4.35
CA SER A 278 -14.69 19.57 4.86
C SER A 278 -14.61 19.65 6.40
N PRO A 279 -15.20 20.69 7.02
CA PRO A 279 -15.24 20.78 8.50
C PRO A 279 -15.85 19.55 9.17
N ALA A 280 -16.84 18.92 8.55
CA ALA A 280 -17.47 17.71 9.07
C ALA A 280 -16.55 16.50 9.00
N GLU A 281 -15.85 16.30 7.88
CA GLU A 281 -14.86 15.23 7.73
C GLU A 281 -13.65 15.43 8.66
N GLU A 282 -13.19 16.67 8.84
CA GLU A 282 -12.14 17.01 9.81
C GLU A 282 -12.57 16.67 11.25
N GLN A 283 -13.79 17.00 11.63
CA GLN A 283 -14.31 16.68 12.97
C GLN A 283 -14.43 15.17 13.16
N GLN A 284 -14.96 14.45 12.18
CA GLN A 284 -15.03 12.98 12.22
C GLN A 284 -13.65 12.34 12.38
N LEU A 285 -12.63 12.84 11.65
CA LEU A 285 -11.26 12.38 11.81
C LEU A 285 -10.74 12.58 13.23
N ARG A 286 -10.96 13.78 13.80
CA ARG A 286 -10.54 14.09 15.19
C ARG A 286 -11.22 13.19 16.22
N ASP A 287 -12.50 12.90 16.04
CA ASP A 287 -13.27 12.02 16.93
C ASP A 287 -12.71 10.59 16.87
N ILE A 288 -12.40 10.07 15.68
CA ILE A 288 -11.78 8.76 15.50
C ILE A 288 -10.40 8.72 16.16
N LEU A 289 -9.54 9.73 15.92
CA LEU A 289 -8.21 9.80 16.54
C LEU A 289 -8.29 9.84 18.07
N SER A 290 -9.27 10.55 18.61
CA SER A 290 -9.55 10.62 20.06
C SER A 290 -9.97 9.24 20.62
N GLN A 291 -10.86 8.52 19.94
CA GLN A 291 -11.26 7.15 20.32
C GLN A 291 -10.09 6.17 20.29
N LEU A 292 -9.14 6.37 19.39
CA LEU A 292 -7.90 5.61 19.31
C LEU A 292 -6.86 6.01 20.37
N ASN A 293 -7.16 7.00 21.22
CA ASN A 293 -6.25 7.60 22.20
C ASN A 293 -4.96 8.15 21.57
N ILE A 294 -5.07 8.68 20.35
CA ILE A 294 -3.94 9.31 19.65
C ILE A 294 -3.84 10.76 20.14
N THR A 295 -2.66 11.11 20.66
CA THR A 295 -2.37 12.49 21.08
C THR A 295 -2.19 13.37 19.85
N LEU A 296 -3.00 14.43 19.76
CA LEU A 296 -2.83 15.41 18.69
C LEU A 296 -1.67 16.35 19.04
N ALA A 297 -0.88 16.68 18.02
CA ALA A 297 0.17 17.69 18.15
C ALA A 297 -0.48 19.08 18.43
N ALA A 298 0.21 19.91 19.22
CA ALA A 298 -0.22 21.28 19.40
C ALA A 298 -0.24 22.02 18.06
N VAL A 299 -1.39 22.59 17.72
CA VAL A 299 -1.52 23.42 16.51
C VAL A 299 -0.52 24.58 16.63
N LYS A 300 0.47 24.62 15.74
CA LYS A 300 1.39 25.74 15.64
C LYS A 300 0.77 26.91 14.91
#